data_657e3901fe9c821861af397ec5147dc3
#
_entry.id   657e3901fe9c821861af397ec5147dc3
#
_cell.length_a   1.000
_cell.length_b   1.000
_cell.length_c   1.000
_cell.angle_alpha   90.00
_cell.angle_beta   90.00
_cell.angle_gamma   90.00
#
_symmetry.space_group_name_H-M   'P 1'
#
loop_
_entity.id
_entity.type
_entity.pdbx_description
1 polymer ?
#
loop_
_entity_poly.entity_id
_entity_poly.type
_entity_poly.pdbx_seq_one_letter_code
_entity_poly.pdbx_strand_id
1 'polypeptide(L)'
;MQRTRILLFTILCSIFLLASAALVSAAEPLPAPFRTVTTEELRKVLDSGKDAPLVIDARNPEEYDEVHIKNAVNIPVSKLEKDPSLLPADRKQSIVFYCNGIKCGKSKKAAQFAASQGYTNLMVYAEGMPVWEEKGMSIYAGPNYEKKIETSKLKPQELKALMDSKPATLTIVDVRDKGEYDQGHIPGAINIPAATFALQSGVLEKDKRIIVYCNSGGRSYNAYRKLQKLAYPNINQVIFADWEFDGLPVVK
;
A
#
# COMPACT_ATOMS: atom_id res chain seq x y z
N MET A 1 -22.95 95.18 -26.35
CA MET A 1 -22.60 94.59 -25.09
C MET A 1 -23.12 93.17 -25.05
N GLN A 2 -22.28 92.15 -25.45
CA GLN A 2 -22.71 90.79 -25.49
C GLN A 2 -21.64 89.98 -24.77
N ARG A 3 -22.03 89.30 -23.64
CA ARG A 3 -21.15 88.47 -22.83
C ARG A 3 -21.22 87.02 -23.44
N THR A 4 -20.13 86.55 -23.97
CA THR A 4 -19.92 85.20 -24.44
C THR A 4 -19.65 84.27 -23.26
N ARG A 5 -20.53 83.27 -23.06
CA ARG A 5 -20.31 82.18 -22.07
C ARG A 5 -19.54 81.03 -22.75
N ILE A 6 -18.35 80.73 -22.24
CA ILE A 6 -17.57 79.55 -22.63
C ILE A 6 -18.03 78.36 -21.78
N LEU A 7 -18.55 77.34 -22.45
CA LEU A 7 -18.91 76.07 -21.84
C LEU A 7 -17.66 75.16 -21.85
N LEU A 8 -17.12 74.85 -20.71
CA LEU A 8 -16.09 73.80 -20.56
C LEU A 8 -16.79 72.41 -20.58
N PHE A 9 -16.50 71.62 -21.60
CA PHE A 9 -16.82 70.20 -21.65
C PHE A 9 -15.66 69.39 -20.98
N THR A 10 -15.86 68.87 -19.81
CA THR A 10 -14.95 67.88 -19.18
C THR A 10 -15.30 66.48 -19.70
N ILE A 11 -14.45 65.93 -20.52
CA ILE A 11 -14.53 64.53 -20.97
C ILE A 11 -13.93 63.65 -19.87
N LEU A 12 -14.80 62.90 -19.17
CA LEU A 12 -14.39 61.90 -18.20
C LEU A 12 -14.03 60.62 -18.97
N CYS A 13 -12.74 60.34 -19.11
CA CYS A 13 -12.23 59.13 -19.75
C CYS A 13 -12.20 58.00 -18.70
N SER A 14 -13.27 57.20 -18.66
CA SER A 14 -13.35 55.98 -17.79
C SER A 14 -12.52 54.88 -18.44
N ILE A 15 -11.33 54.62 -17.90
CA ILE A 15 -10.51 53.47 -18.28
C ILE A 15 -11.08 52.25 -17.58
N PHE A 16 -11.80 51.38 -18.29
CA PHE A 16 -12.19 50.05 -17.88
C PHE A 16 -10.96 49.14 -17.97
N LEU A 17 -10.31 48.86 -16.83
CA LEU A 17 -9.31 47.79 -16.72
C LEU A 17 -10.07 46.45 -16.73
N LEU A 18 -10.14 45.78 -17.88
CA LEU A 18 -10.51 44.39 -18.00
C LEU A 18 -9.36 43.52 -17.41
N ALA A 19 -9.46 43.15 -16.16
CA ALA A 19 -8.63 42.10 -15.58
C ALA A 19 -9.08 40.75 -16.16
N SER A 20 -8.40 40.29 -17.20
CA SER A 20 -8.52 38.91 -17.68
C SER A 20 -7.91 37.96 -16.64
N ALA A 21 -8.76 37.41 -15.77
CA ALA A 21 -8.39 36.28 -14.95
C ALA A 21 -8.12 35.09 -15.89
N ALA A 22 -6.85 34.81 -16.14
CA ALA A 22 -6.45 33.57 -16.78
C ALA A 22 -6.84 32.41 -15.84
N LEU A 23 -7.88 31.67 -16.17
CA LEU A 23 -8.19 30.39 -15.57
C LEU A 23 -7.00 29.45 -15.85
N VAL A 24 -6.11 29.30 -14.87
CA VAL A 24 -5.13 28.24 -14.88
C VAL A 24 -5.96 26.94 -14.69
N SER A 25 -6.31 26.34 -15.82
CA SER A 25 -6.83 24.97 -15.83
C SER A 25 -5.77 24.08 -15.20
N ALA A 26 -6.04 23.53 -14.03
CA ALA A 26 -5.21 22.47 -13.48
C ALA A 26 -5.23 21.33 -14.51
N ALA A 27 -4.11 21.10 -15.17
CA ALA A 27 -3.95 20.00 -16.11
C ALA A 27 -4.27 18.70 -15.35
N GLU A 28 -5.23 17.92 -15.86
CA GLU A 28 -5.49 16.60 -15.31
C GLU A 28 -4.19 15.78 -15.34
N PRO A 29 -3.90 15.03 -14.27
CA PRO A 29 -2.70 14.22 -14.24
C PRO A 29 -2.74 13.23 -15.42
N LEU A 30 -1.66 13.18 -16.18
CA LEU A 30 -1.53 12.25 -17.30
C LEU A 30 -1.79 10.82 -16.80
N PRO A 31 -2.50 9.98 -17.56
CA PRO A 31 -2.75 8.60 -17.17
C PRO A 31 -1.43 7.87 -16.93
N ALA A 32 -1.43 6.98 -15.93
CA ALA A 32 -0.22 6.21 -15.62
C ALA A 32 0.23 5.42 -16.86
N PRO A 33 1.53 5.35 -17.16
CA PRO A 33 2.07 4.67 -18.34
C PRO A 33 1.99 3.14 -18.23
N PHE A 34 1.20 2.61 -17.31
CA PHE A 34 0.99 1.18 -17.06
C PHE A 34 -0.44 0.92 -16.56
N ARG A 35 -0.93 -0.29 -16.79
CA ARG A 35 -2.21 -0.79 -16.24
C ARG A 35 -1.98 -1.43 -14.88
N THR A 36 -2.83 -1.16 -13.91
CA THR A 36 -2.87 -1.91 -12.63
C THR A 36 -3.71 -3.16 -12.81
N VAL A 37 -3.25 -4.28 -12.23
CA VAL A 37 -3.94 -5.57 -12.26
C VAL A 37 -4.18 -6.10 -10.86
N THR A 38 -5.31 -6.79 -10.67
CA THR A 38 -5.66 -7.53 -9.45
C THR A 38 -4.98 -8.90 -9.43
N THR A 39 -5.05 -9.62 -8.29
CA THR A 39 -4.56 -11.00 -8.19
C THR A 39 -5.27 -11.92 -9.20
N GLU A 40 -6.57 -11.80 -9.35
CA GLU A 40 -7.37 -12.63 -10.26
C GLU A 40 -7.02 -12.36 -11.72
N GLU A 41 -6.83 -11.09 -12.09
CA GLU A 41 -6.40 -10.71 -13.45
C GLU A 41 -4.99 -11.22 -13.74
N LEU A 42 -4.05 -11.03 -12.80
CA LEU A 42 -2.68 -11.53 -12.96
C LEU A 42 -2.67 -13.05 -13.11
N ARG A 43 -3.41 -13.78 -12.26
CA ARG A 43 -3.53 -15.23 -12.38
C ARG A 43 -4.01 -15.65 -13.76
N LYS A 44 -5.10 -15.05 -14.26
CA LYS A 44 -5.63 -15.34 -15.60
C LYS A 44 -4.60 -15.10 -16.71
N VAL A 45 -3.84 -14.02 -16.60
CA VAL A 45 -2.79 -13.68 -17.59
C VAL A 45 -1.62 -14.67 -17.53
N LEU A 46 -1.23 -15.12 -16.33
CA LEU A 46 -0.16 -16.12 -16.17
C LEU A 46 -0.60 -17.53 -16.67
N ASP A 47 -1.87 -17.86 -16.48
CA ASP A 47 -2.45 -19.14 -16.94
C ASP A 47 -2.65 -19.18 -18.46
N SER A 48 -2.55 -18.06 -19.19
CA SER A 48 -2.75 -17.97 -20.63
C SER A 48 -1.64 -18.65 -21.49
N GLY A 49 -0.53 -19.00 -20.89
CA GLY A 49 0.54 -19.78 -21.49
C GLY A 49 1.41 -18.97 -22.46
N LYS A 50 1.23 -19.09 -23.79
CA LYS A 50 2.16 -18.55 -24.81
C LYS A 50 2.38 -17.03 -24.73
N ASP A 51 1.40 -16.28 -24.26
CA ASP A 51 1.44 -14.82 -24.17
C ASP A 51 1.63 -14.32 -22.72
N ALA A 52 2.10 -15.22 -21.82
CA ALA A 52 2.33 -14.86 -20.45
C ALA A 52 3.40 -13.75 -20.34
N PRO A 53 3.15 -12.70 -19.55
CA PRO A 53 4.09 -11.60 -19.37
C PRO A 53 5.35 -12.06 -18.61
N LEU A 54 6.45 -11.35 -18.81
CA LEU A 54 7.59 -11.42 -17.91
C LEU A 54 7.16 -10.82 -16.55
N VAL A 55 7.26 -11.60 -15.49
CA VAL A 55 6.96 -11.13 -14.13
C VAL A 55 8.25 -10.69 -13.45
N ILE A 56 8.32 -9.44 -13.03
CA ILE A 56 9.50 -8.85 -12.38
C ILE A 56 9.17 -8.50 -10.93
N ASP A 57 9.92 -9.11 -10.02
CA ASP A 57 9.94 -8.75 -8.59
C ASP A 57 10.87 -7.56 -8.37
N ALA A 58 10.29 -6.41 -8.02
CA ALA A 58 11.04 -5.18 -7.77
C ALA A 58 11.53 -5.05 -6.31
N ARG A 59 11.38 -6.10 -5.48
CA ARG A 59 11.83 -6.16 -4.09
C ARG A 59 13.34 -6.43 -4.00
N ASN A 60 13.85 -6.43 -2.78
CA ASN A 60 15.25 -6.80 -2.51
C ASN A 60 15.47 -8.30 -2.76
N PRO A 61 16.73 -8.73 -3.04
CA PRO A 61 17.04 -10.14 -3.26
C PRO A 61 16.65 -11.05 -2.10
N GLU A 62 16.84 -10.61 -0.86
CA GLU A 62 16.51 -11.37 0.35
C GLU A 62 15.00 -11.67 0.45
N GLU A 63 14.15 -10.70 0.07
CA GLU A 63 12.69 -10.86 0.03
C GLU A 63 12.27 -11.81 -1.10
N TYR A 64 12.96 -11.76 -2.24
CA TYR A 64 12.75 -12.64 -3.37
C TYR A 64 13.18 -14.08 -3.06
N ASP A 65 14.36 -14.26 -2.44
CA ASP A 65 14.90 -15.56 -2.07
C ASP A 65 14.06 -16.24 -0.98
N GLU A 66 13.41 -15.47 -0.10
CA GLU A 66 12.47 -16.01 0.88
C GLU A 66 11.22 -16.57 0.18
N VAL A 67 10.58 -15.77 -0.65
CA VAL A 67 9.36 -16.15 -1.37
C VAL A 67 9.09 -15.22 -2.55
N HIS A 68 8.70 -15.77 -3.70
CA HIS A 68 8.31 -14.97 -4.85
C HIS A 68 7.22 -15.66 -5.70
N ILE A 69 6.58 -14.91 -6.58
CA ILE A 69 5.64 -15.45 -7.56
C ILE A 69 6.39 -16.44 -8.45
N LYS A 70 5.86 -17.64 -8.60
CA LYS A 70 6.50 -18.71 -9.40
C LYS A 70 6.86 -18.18 -10.79
N ASN A 71 8.10 -18.46 -11.24
CA ASN A 71 8.69 -18.03 -12.51
C ASN A 71 8.94 -16.50 -12.62
N ALA A 72 8.78 -15.71 -11.58
CA ALA A 72 9.22 -14.32 -11.57
C ALA A 72 10.76 -14.24 -11.59
N VAL A 73 11.28 -13.11 -12.10
CA VAL A 73 12.69 -12.75 -12.01
C VAL A 73 12.88 -11.58 -11.05
N ASN A 74 14.00 -11.55 -10.32
CA ASN A 74 14.28 -10.46 -9.41
C ASN A 74 15.08 -9.35 -10.10
N ILE A 75 14.47 -8.18 -10.26
CA ILE A 75 15.14 -6.98 -10.71
C ILE A 75 14.75 -5.83 -9.75
N PRO A 76 15.51 -5.66 -8.65
CA PRO A 76 15.28 -4.57 -7.73
C PRO A 76 15.30 -3.22 -8.43
N VAL A 77 14.38 -2.31 -8.06
CA VAL A 77 14.28 -1.00 -8.72
C VAL A 77 15.60 -0.23 -8.71
N SER A 78 16.40 -0.37 -7.64
CA SER A 78 17.71 0.26 -7.51
C SER A 78 18.77 -0.29 -8.47
N LYS A 79 18.65 -1.55 -8.91
CA LYS A 79 19.49 -2.14 -9.94
C LYS A 79 19.00 -1.74 -11.33
N LEU A 80 17.68 -1.78 -11.54
CA LEU A 80 17.05 -1.41 -12.80
C LEU A 80 17.38 0.03 -13.22
N GLU A 81 17.37 0.98 -12.29
CA GLU A 81 17.70 2.38 -12.55
C GLU A 81 19.18 2.59 -12.95
N LYS A 82 20.07 1.70 -12.52
CA LYS A 82 21.51 1.75 -12.85
C LYS A 82 21.83 1.03 -14.14
N ASP A 83 21.07 -0.02 -14.46
CA ASP A 83 21.30 -0.85 -15.63
C ASP A 83 19.97 -1.19 -16.34
N PRO A 84 19.53 -0.35 -17.29
CA PRO A 84 18.33 -0.61 -18.08
C PRO A 84 18.41 -1.88 -18.96
N SER A 85 19.60 -2.41 -19.21
CA SER A 85 19.78 -3.62 -20.04
C SER A 85 19.25 -4.89 -19.37
N LEU A 86 18.90 -4.83 -18.06
CA LEU A 86 18.22 -5.90 -17.34
C LEU A 86 16.78 -6.14 -17.83
N LEU A 87 16.20 -5.18 -18.56
CA LEU A 87 14.90 -5.36 -19.21
C LEU A 87 15.07 -6.06 -20.58
N PRO A 88 14.03 -6.76 -21.05
CA PRO A 88 14.06 -7.43 -22.35
C PRO A 88 14.41 -6.48 -23.50
N ALA A 89 15.10 -6.97 -24.52
CA ALA A 89 15.42 -6.17 -25.71
C ALA A 89 14.15 -5.74 -26.49
N ASP A 90 13.12 -6.58 -26.50
CA ASP A 90 11.82 -6.24 -27.11
C ASP A 90 11.01 -5.33 -26.21
N ARG A 91 10.90 -4.06 -26.59
CA ARG A 91 10.13 -3.05 -25.85
C ARG A 91 8.61 -3.22 -25.93
N LYS A 92 8.11 -4.12 -26.75
CA LYS A 92 6.68 -4.48 -26.85
C LYS A 92 6.35 -5.68 -25.97
N GLN A 93 7.36 -6.37 -25.41
CA GLN A 93 7.12 -7.48 -24.49
C GLN A 93 6.25 -7.05 -23.33
N SER A 94 5.27 -7.88 -22.99
CA SER A 94 4.41 -7.67 -21.85
C SER A 94 5.20 -7.91 -20.56
N ILE A 95 5.17 -6.93 -19.64
CA ILE A 95 5.89 -6.99 -18.36
C ILE A 95 4.95 -6.65 -17.22
N VAL A 96 4.98 -7.46 -16.17
CA VAL A 96 4.31 -7.19 -14.89
C VAL A 96 5.35 -6.92 -13.81
N PHE A 97 5.26 -5.78 -13.16
CA PHE A 97 6.06 -5.47 -11.97
C PHE A 97 5.23 -5.66 -10.70
N TYR A 98 5.81 -6.28 -9.67
CA TYR A 98 5.20 -6.34 -8.35
C TYR A 98 6.19 -6.06 -7.22
N CYS A 99 5.66 -5.79 -6.02
CA CYS A 99 6.42 -5.64 -4.78
C CYS A 99 5.58 -6.07 -3.57
N ASN A 100 5.76 -5.45 -2.40
CA ASN A 100 5.04 -5.81 -1.17
C ASN A 100 3.65 -5.16 -1.00
N GLY A 101 3.06 -4.58 -2.05
CA GLY A 101 1.70 -4.07 -2.00
C GLY A 101 1.57 -2.56 -2.19
N ILE A 102 0.34 -2.06 -2.03
CA ILE A 102 -0.08 -0.70 -2.44
C ILE A 102 0.80 0.42 -1.85
N LYS A 103 1.24 0.26 -0.60
CA LYS A 103 2.06 1.25 0.12
C LYS A 103 3.58 1.10 -0.14
N CYS A 104 4.01 0.11 -0.93
CA CYS A 104 5.43 -0.14 -1.19
C CYS A 104 6.02 0.84 -2.22
N GLY A 105 5.33 1.10 -3.32
CA GLY A 105 5.78 2.01 -4.38
C GLY A 105 6.85 1.47 -5.34
N LYS A 106 7.64 0.45 -4.98
CA LYS A 106 8.76 -0.07 -5.79
C LYS A 106 8.31 -0.54 -7.18
N SER A 107 7.20 -1.29 -7.28
CA SER A 107 6.67 -1.77 -8.56
C SER A 107 6.20 -0.65 -9.48
N LYS A 108 5.55 0.37 -8.94
CA LYS A 108 5.14 1.56 -9.70
C LYS A 108 6.36 2.32 -10.22
N LYS A 109 7.37 2.52 -9.38
CA LYS A 109 8.63 3.18 -9.77
C LYS A 109 9.35 2.42 -10.87
N ALA A 110 9.43 1.09 -10.78
CA ALA A 110 10.02 0.24 -11.81
C ALA A 110 9.26 0.32 -13.15
N ALA A 111 7.91 0.30 -13.12
CA ALA A 111 7.09 0.44 -14.31
C ALA A 111 7.21 1.84 -14.95
N GLN A 112 7.26 2.90 -14.16
CA GLN A 112 7.51 4.26 -14.66
C GLN A 112 8.88 4.38 -15.32
N PHE A 113 9.91 3.79 -14.72
CA PHE A 113 11.24 3.74 -15.30
C PHE A 113 11.23 2.97 -16.63
N ALA A 114 10.64 1.78 -16.68
CA ALA A 114 10.53 1.01 -17.92
C ALA A 114 9.80 1.81 -19.02
N ALA A 115 8.71 2.51 -18.68
CA ALA A 115 8.00 3.39 -19.62
C ALA A 115 8.91 4.49 -20.17
N SER A 116 9.75 5.12 -19.34
CA SER A 116 10.72 6.13 -19.78
C SER A 116 11.78 5.57 -20.72
N GLN A 117 12.03 4.24 -20.68
CA GLN A 117 12.90 3.51 -21.60
C GLN A 117 12.18 3.06 -22.88
N GLY A 118 10.90 3.42 -23.06
CA GLY A 118 10.12 3.15 -24.27
C GLY A 118 9.36 1.82 -24.26
N TYR A 119 9.18 1.16 -23.11
CA TYR A 119 8.31 -0.02 -22.99
C TYR A 119 6.85 0.43 -22.95
N THR A 120 6.00 -0.23 -23.73
CA THR A 120 4.61 0.18 -23.94
C THR A 120 3.56 -0.77 -23.36
N ASN A 121 3.93 -2.01 -23.04
CA ASN A 121 3.01 -3.03 -22.54
C ASN A 121 3.33 -3.38 -21.08
N LEU A 122 3.04 -2.44 -20.19
CA LEU A 122 3.42 -2.50 -18.78
C LEU A 122 2.21 -2.69 -17.87
N MET A 123 2.36 -3.57 -16.91
CA MET A 123 1.39 -3.83 -15.85
C MET A 123 2.04 -3.71 -14.47
N VAL A 124 1.26 -3.30 -13.49
CA VAL A 124 1.65 -3.28 -12.07
C VAL A 124 0.65 -4.11 -11.28
N TYR A 125 1.13 -5.16 -10.64
CA TYR A 125 0.39 -5.91 -9.65
C TYR A 125 0.57 -5.21 -8.28
N ALA A 126 -0.39 -4.34 -7.96
CA ALA A 126 -0.29 -3.43 -6.82
C ALA A 126 -0.65 -4.07 -5.48
N GLU A 127 -1.47 -5.14 -5.45
CA GLU A 127 -1.81 -5.87 -4.23
C GLU A 127 -0.57 -6.55 -3.62
N GLY A 128 0.36 -7.00 -4.46
CA GLY A 128 1.70 -7.43 -4.08
C GLY A 128 1.80 -8.81 -3.45
N MET A 129 3.04 -9.18 -3.08
CA MET A 129 3.36 -10.53 -2.60
C MET A 129 2.51 -11.01 -1.41
N PRO A 130 2.26 -10.19 -0.36
CA PRO A 130 1.48 -10.65 0.79
C PRO A 130 0.03 -11.04 0.45
N VAL A 131 -0.60 -10.37 -0.51
CA VAL A 131 -1.95 -10.74 -0.97
C VAL A 131 -1.90 -11.97 -1.86
N TRP A 132 -0.86 -12.11 -2.71
CA TRP A 132 -0.64 -13.30 -3.53
C TRP A 132 -0.53 -14.58 -2.68
N GLU A 133 0.26 -14.51 -1.59
CA GLU A 133 0.37 -15.59 -0.59
C GLU A 133 -0.96 -15.85 0.13
N GLU A 134 -1.65 -14.80 0.55
CA GLU A 134 -2.93 -14.88 1.28
C GLU A 134 -4.01 -15.59 0.48
N LYS A 135 -4.03 -15.37 -0.84
CA LYS A 135 -4.97 -16.02 -1.76
C LYS A 135 -4.52 -17.41 -2.22
N GLY A 136 -3.42 -17.95 -1.67
CA GLY A 136 -2.93 -19.28 -1.99
C GLY A 136 -2.45 -19.45 -3.44
N MET A 137 -1.99 -18.37 -4.06
CA MET A 137 -1.49 -18.42 -5.44
C MET A 137 -0.12 -19.09 -5.51
N SER A 138 0.26 -19.56 -6.72
CA SER A 138 1.52 -20.30 -6.94
C SER A 138 2.76 -19.47 -6.62
N ILE A 139 3.58 -19.97 -5.70
CA ILE A 139 4.82 -19.35 -5.25
C ILE A 139 6.02 -20.29 -5.43
N TYR A 140 7.20 -19.72 -5.45
CA TYR A 140 8.44 -20.37 -5.05
C TYR A 140 8.71 -20.02 -3.60
N ALA A 141 8.92 -21.02 -2.74
CA ALA A 141 9.27 -20.85 -1.33
C ALA A 141 10.72 -21.27 -1.11
N GLY A 142 11.55 -20.35 -0.69
CA GLY A 142 12.95 -20.61 -0.38
C GLY A 142 13.13 -21.26 0.99
N PRO A 143 14.37 -21.63 1.36
CA PRO A 143 14.65 -22.39 2.60
C PRO A 143 14.32 -21.61 3.89
N ASN A 144 14.19 -20.29 3.81
CA ASN A 144 13.85 -19.44 4.96
C ASN A 144 12.37 -19.07 5.03
N TYR A 145 11.53 -19.53 4.10
CA TYR A 145 10.13 -19.14 4.00
C TYR A 145 9.31 -19.42 5.26
N GLU A 146 9.49 -20.58 5.87
CA GLU A 146 8.76 -21.00 7.07
C GLU A 146 9.50 -20.68 8.37
N LYS A 147 10.66 -20.03 8.31
CA LYS A 147 11.43 -19.68 9.50
C LYS A 147 10.59 -18.78 10.42
N LYS A 148 10.41 -19.23 11.66
CA LYS A 148 9.73 -18.41 12.68
C LYS A 148 10.55 -17.18 12.99
N ILE A 149 9.87 -16.04 13.07
CA ILE A 149 10.43 -14.76 13.50
C ILE A 149 10.03 -14.49 14.96
N GLU A 150 10.84 -13.72 15.65
CA GLU A 150 10.46 -13.16 16.94
C GLU A 150 9.52 -11.98 16.73
N THR A 151 8.43 -11.92 17.52
CA THR A 151 7.48 -10.82 17.51
C THR A 151 7.68 -9.97 18.76
N SER A 152 7.58 -8.65 18.60
CA SER A 152 7.53 -7.73 19.73
C SER A 152 6.16 -7.87 20.41
N LYS A 153 6.16 -8.42 21.64
CA LYS A 153 4.94 -8.64 22.42
C LYS A 153 4.77 -7.56 23.48
N LEU A 154 3.53 -7.17 23.73
CA LEU A 154 3.13 -6.37 24.88
C LEU A 154 2.28 -7.23 25.82
N LYS A 155 2.47 -7.02 27.13
CA LYS A 155 1.52 -7.54 28.12
C LYS A 155 0.22 -6.75 28.06
N PRO A 156 -0.93 -7.35 28.45
CA PRO A 156 -2.22 -6.66 28.44
C PRO A 156 -2.21 -5.31 29.18
N GLN A 157 -1.61 -5.26 30.37
CA GLN A 157 -1.50 -4.03 31.18
C GLN A 157 -0.66 -2.94 30.52
N GLU A 158 0.39 -3.33 29.76
CA GLU A 158 1.23 -2.39 29.02
C GLU A 158 0.43 -1.76 27.87
N LEU A 159 -0.38 -2.57 27.16
CA LEU A 159 -1.30 -2.05 26.16
C LEU A 159 -2.33 -1.13 26.78
N LYS A 160 -2.96 -1.53 27.92
CA LYS A 160 -3.95 -0.69 28.62
C LYS A 160 -3.36 0.67 28.99
N ALA A 161 -2.15 0.70 29.54
CA ALA A 161 -1.46 1.94 29.89
C ALA A 161 -1.19 2.84 28.67
N LEU A 162 -0.84 2.23 27.52
CA LEU A 162 -0.67 2.97 26.25
C LEU A 162 -2.00 3.54 25.74
N MET A 163 -3.08 2.77 25.83
CA MET A 163 -4.42 3.23 25.44
C MET A 163 -4.87 4.43 26.28
N ASP A 164 -4.58 4.42 27.57
CA ASP A 164 -4.96 5.51 28.49
C ASP A 164 -4.11 6.77 28.28
N SER A 165 -2.83 6.62 28.00
CA SER A 165 -1.90 7.76 27.92
C SER A 165 -1.75 8.34 26.52
N LYS A 166 -1.81 7.52 25.46
CA LYS A 166 -1.49 7.93 24.07
C LYS A 166 -2.41 7.27 23.03
N PRO A 167 -3.74 7.32 23.18
CA PRO A 167 -4.67 6.59 22.31
C PRO A 167 -4.52 6.96 20.82
N ALA A 168 -4.29 8.25 20.52
CA ALA A 168 -4.16 8.73 19.14
C ALA A 168 -2.95 8.17 18.37
N THR A 169 -1.94 7.62 19.08
CA THR A 169 -0.73 7.05 18.46
C THR A 169 -0.84 5.58 18.16
N LEU A 170 -1.98 4.94 18.49
CA LEU A 170 -2.21 3.51 18.37
C LEU A 170 -3.26 3.21 17.31
N THR A 171 -3.11 2.07 16.67
CA THR A 171 -4.18 1.37 15.96
C THR A 171 -4.20 -0.07 16.48
N ILE A 172 -5.29 -0.46 17.13
CA ILE A 172 -5.49 -1.80 17.70
C ILE A 172 -6.31 -2.60 16.69
N VAL A 173 -5.82 -3.77 16.31
CA VAL A 173 -6.42 -4.60 15.25
C VAL A 173 -6.72 -5.98 15.78
N ASP A 174 -8.00 -6.32 15.82
CA ASP A 174 -8.47 -7.67 16.04
C ASP A 174 -8.39 -8.46 14.74
N VAL A 175 -7.56 -9.48 14.70
CA VAL A 175 -7.44 -10.33 13.52
C VAL A 175 -8.24 -11.64 13.63
N ARG A 176 -9.14 -11.72 14.59
CA ARG A 176 -10.10 -12.81 14.70
C ARG A 176 -11.22 -12.63 13.67
N ASP A 177 -12.02 -13.66 13.51
CA ASP A 177 -13.17 -13.58 12.63
C ASP A 177 -14.22 -12.60 13.16
N LYS A 178 -15.03 -12.05 12.25
CA LYS A 178 -16.04 -11.02 12.59
C LYS A 178 -16.96 -11.46 13.72
N GLY A 179 -17.37 -12.74 13.75
CA GLY A 179 -18.23 -13.27 14.80
C GLY A 179 -17.58 -13.29 16.20
N GLU A 180 -16.27 -13.54 16.29
CA GLU A 180 -15.51 -13.46 17.54
C GLU A 180 -15.37 -12.01 18.01
N TYR A 181 -15.10 -11.08 17.07
CA TYR A 181 -15.04 -9.65 17.35
C TYR A 181 -16.36 -9.12 17.92
N ASP A 182 -17.50 -9.48 17.31
CA ASP A 182 -18.84 -9.03 17.75
C ASP A 182 -19.24 -9.59 19.10
N GLN A 183 -18.70 -10.75 19.50
CA GLN A 183 -18.94 -11.33 20.83
C GLN A 183 -18.20 -10.57 21.93
N GLY A 184 -17.05 -9.96 21.61
CA GLY A 184 -16.27 -9.15 22.53
C GLY A 184 -14.89 -8.84 22.01
N HIS A 185 -14.46 -7.58 22.12
CA HIS A 185 -13.16 -7.12 21.63
C HIS A 185 -12.53 -6.04 22.52
N ILE A 186 -11.24 -5.78 22.37
CA ILE A 186 -10.53 -4.72 23.09
C ILE A 186 -11.13 -3.36 22.69
N PRO A 187 -11.48 -2.46 23.61
CA PRO A 187 -12.06 -1.16 23.31
C PRO A 187 -11.23 -0.38 22.27
N GLY A 188 -11.91 0.17 21.26
CA GLY A 188 -11.28 0.93 20.19
C GLY A 188 -10.53 0.11 19.14
N ALA A 189 -10.58 -1.22 19.20
CA ALA A 189 -10.03 -2.06 18.15
C ALA A 189 -10.88 -2.02 16.90
N ILE A 190 -10.22 -2.11 15.73
CA ILE A 190 -10.86 -2.39 14.44
C ILE A 190 -10.70 -3.87 14.11
N ASN A 191 -11.66 -4.44 13.37
CA ASN A 191 -11.57 -5.83 12.95
C ASN A 191 -11.06 -5.94 11.51
N ILE A 192 -9.93 -6.64 11.35
CA ILE A 192 -9.39 -7.04 10.05
C ILE A 192 -9.04 -8.53 10.14
N PRO A 193 -9.92 -9.44 9.72
CA PRO A 193 -9.71 -10.87 9.84
C PRO A 193 -8.41 -11.35 9.19
N ALA A 194 -7.72 -12.30 9.82
CA ALA A 194 -6.43 -12.82 9.36
C ALA A 194 -6.47 -13.37 7.92
N ALA A 195 -7.62 -13.91 7.49
CA ALA A 195 -7.84 -14.47 6.16
C ALA A 195 -7.78 -13.40 5.03
N THR A 196 -8.04 -12.13 5.34
CA THR A 196 -8.08 -11.03 4.37
C THR A 196 -7.17 -9.88 4.80
N PHE A 197 -6.26 -10.14 5.74
CA PHE A 197 -5.49 -9.10 6.42
C PHE A 197 -4.58 -8.32 5.47
N ALA A 198 -3.84 -8.99 4.58
CA ALA A 198 -2.92 -8.30 3.68
C ALA A 198 -3.67 -7.36 2.72
N LEU A 199 -4.82 -7.81 2.19
CA LEU A 199 -5.67 -7.03 1.29
C LEU A 199 -6.28 -5.81 2.00
N GLN A 200 -6.77 -5.98 3.24
CA GLN A 200 -7.47 -4.94 3.98
C GLN A 200 -6.55 -4.03 4.80
N SER A 201 -5.31 -4.43 5.09
CA SER A 201 -4.36 -3.66 5.91
C SER A 201 -3.97 -2.30 5.32
N GLY A 202 -4.37 -2.00 4.08
CA GLY A 202 -4.17 -0.70 3.43
C GLY A 202 -4.74 0.51 4.20
N VAL A 203 -5.74 0.30 5.06
CA VAL A 203 -6.32 1.36 5.92
C VAL A 203 -5.42 1.75 7.09
N LEU A 204 -4.43 0.91 7.45
CA LEU A 204 -3.55 1.15 8.58
C LEU A 204 -2.52 2.25 8.25
N GLU A 205 -2.28 3.15 9.19
CA GLU A 205 -1.33 4.26 9.06
C GLU A 205 0.05 3.84 9.54
N LYS A 206 1.11 4.10 8.73
CA LYS A 206 2.49 3.64 9.05
C LYS A 206 3.17 4.44 10.15
N ASP A 207 2.71 5.62 10.44
CA ASP A 207 3.18 6.51 11.51
C ASP A 207 2.62 6.14 12.89
N LYS A 208 1.56 5.32 12.93
CA LYS A 208 1.01 4.77 14.18
C LYS A 208 1.68 3.46 14.58
N ARG A 209 1.65 3.18 15.89
CA ARG A 209 1.98 1.86 16.42
C ARG A 209 0.80 0.92 16.19
N ILE A 210 1.03 -0.16 15.47
CA ILE A 210 0.01 -1.16 15.17
C ILE A 210 0.07 -2.29 16.18
N ILE A 211 -1.02 -2.53 16.89
CA ILE A 211 -1.16 -3.63 17.84
C ILE A 211 -2.07 -4.67 17.21
N VAL A 212 -1.54 -5.84 16.88
CA VAL A 212 -2.34 -6.95 16.36
C VAL A 212 -2.61 -7.97 17.45
N TYR A 213 -3.84 -8.46 17.56
CA TYR A 213 -4.17 -9.51 18.51
C TYR A 213 -5.12 -10.56 17.95
N CYS A 214 -5.05 -11.75 18.49
CA CYS A 214 -6.06 -12.80 18.38
C CYS A 214 -6.11 -13.58 19.69
N ASN A 215 -6.93 -14.61 19.77
CA ASN A 215 -7.17 -15.34 21.02
C ASN A 215 -5.86 -15.93 21.62
N SER A 216 -5.07 -16.67 20.82
CA SER A 216 -3.92 -17.46 21.29
C SER A 216 -2.58 -17.14 20.61
N GLY A 217 -2.54 -16.12 19.74
CA GLY A 217 -1.29 -15.63 19.12
C GLY A 217 -1.03 -16.11 17.67
N GLY A 218 -1.60 -17.20 17.19
CA GLY A 218 -1.28 -17.75 15.86
C GLY A 218 -1.70 -16.83 14.70
N ARG A 219 -2.96 -16.40 14.67
CA ARG A 219 -3.47 -15.48 13.65
C ARG A 219 -2.79 -14.12 13.71
N SER A 220 -2.55 -13.58 14.91
CA SER A 220 -1.84 -12.31 15.10
C SER A 220 -0.35 -12.40 14.76
N TYR A 221 0.29 -13.55 14.91
CA TYR A 221 1.63 -13.80 14.40
C TYR A 221 1.70 -13.67 12.87
N ASN A 222 0.76 -14.28 12.16
CA ASN A 222 0.70 -14.17 10.69
C ASN A 222 0.44 -12.72 10.23
N ALA A 223 -0.44 -12.00 10.92
CA ALA A 223 -0.68 -10.57 10.66
C ALA A 223 0.58 -9.73 10.92
N TYR A 224 1.29 -10.00 12.00
CA TYR A 224 2.57 -9.34 12.33
C TYR A 224 3.60 -9.54 11.20
N ARG A 225 3.79 -10.78 10.72
CA ARG A 225 4.69 -11.06 9.58
C ARG A 225 4.28 -10.29 8.32
N LYS A 226 2.98 -10.24 8.00
CA LYS A 226 2.48 -9.49 6.85
C LYS A 226 2.77 -7.99 6.99
N LEU A 227 2.58 -7.40 8.17
CA LEU A 227 2.92 -6.00 8.43
C LEU A 227 4.41 -5.71 8.28
N GLN A 228 5.29 -6.63 8.71
CA GLN A 228 6.73 -6.49 8.47
C GLN A 228 7.04 -6.48 6.97
N LYS A 229 6.48 -7.41 6.19
CA LYS A 229 6.64 -7.44 4.71
C LYS A 229 6.10 -6.16 4.05
N LEU A 230 5.06 -5.56 4.62
CA LEU A 230 4.50 -4.27 4.19
C LEU A 230 5.31 -3.06 4.71
N ALA A 231 6.43 -3.29 5.42
CA ALA A 231 7.32 -2.28 5.98
C ALA A 231 6.61 -1.30 6.95
N TYR A 232 5.79 -1.85 7.87
CA TYR A 232 5.30 -1.10 9.03
C TYR A 232 6.40 -1.08 10.11
N PRO A 233 6.82 0.09 10.62
CA PRO A 233 7.99 0.19 11.50
C PRO A 233 7.70 -0.19 12.95
N ASN A 234 6.46 0.02 13.42
CA ASN A 234 6.09 -0.13 14.83
C ASN A 234 4.93 -1.12 14.97
N ILE A 235 5.25 -2.38 15.23
CA ILE A 235 4.26 -3.46 15.35
C ILE A 235 4.44 -4.15 16.68
N ASN A 236 3.35 -4.41 17.38
CA ASN A 236 3.34 -5.26 18.56
C ASN A 236 2.21 -6.30 18.48
N GLN A 237 2.38 -7.37 19.21
CA GLN A 237 1.40 -8.44 19.36
C GLN A 237 0.89 -8.50 20.80
N VAL A 238 -0.41 -8.71 20.98
CA VAL A 238 -1.05 -8.99 22.28
C VAL A 238 -1.86 -10.28 22.15
N ILE A 239 -2.06 -10.97 23.27
CA ILE A 239 -2.91 -12.17 23.35
C ILE A 239 -4.24 -11.79 24.00
N PHE A 240 -5.36 -12.05 23.33
CA PHE A 240 -6.68 -11.66 23.83
C PHE A 240 -7.11 -12.51 25.04
N ALA A 241 -6.75 -13.80 25.06
CA ALA A 241 -7.03 -14.63 26.23
C ALA A 241 -6.32 -14.10 27.49
N ASP A 242 -5.10 -13.56 27.37
CA ASP A 242 -4.40 -12.96 28.50
C ASP A 242 -5.07 -11.62 28.93
N TRP A 243 -5.59 -10.85 27.95
CA TRP A 243 -6.34 -9.63 28.22
C TRP A 243 -7.62 -9.89 29.02
N GLU A 244 -8.37 -10.95 28.65
CA GLU A 244 -9.56 -11.37 29.39
C GLU A 244 -9.21 -11.95 30.76
N PHE A 245 -8.15 -12.77 30.84
CA PHE A 245 -7.68 -13.35 32.10
C PHE A 245 -7.29 -12.27 33.12
N ASP A 246 -6.72 -11.17 32.67
CA ASP A 246 -6.35 -10.02 33.51
C ASP A 246 -7.57 -9.15 33.88
N GLY A 247 -8.78 -9.53 33.49
CA GLY A 247 -10.03 -8.81 33.79
C GLY A 247 -10.12 -7.42 33.13
N LEU A 248 -9.41 -7.20 32.04
CA LEU A 248 -9.40 -5.90 31.36
C LEU A 248 -10.68 -5.69 30.52
N PRO A 249 -11.05 -4.43 30.23
CA PRO A 249 -12.34 -4.11 29.58
C PRO A 249 -12.50 -4.76 28.20
N VAL A 250 -13.66 -5.34 27.96
CA VAL A 250 -14.12 -5.87 26.68
C VAL A 250 -15.43 -5.19 26.31
N VAL A 251 -15.58 -4.79 25.04
CA VAL A 251 -16.80 -4.20 24.48
C VAL A 251 -17.36 -5.09 23.37
N LYS A 252 -18.67 -4.93 23.10
CA LYS A 252 -19.38 -5.64 22.03
C LYS A 252 -19.74 -4.70 20.89
#